data_ccfa7519fb10d7f054cf6f7532a2fda6
#
_entry.id   ccfa7519fb10d7f054cf6f7532a2fda6
#
_cell.length_a   1.000
_cell.length_b   1.000
_cell.length_c   1.000
_cell.angle_alpha   90.00
_cell.angle_beta   90.00
_cell.angle_gamma   90.00
#
_symmetry.space_group_name_H-M   'P 1'
#
loop_
_entity.id
_entity.type
_entity.pdbx_description
1 polymer ?
#
loop_
_entity_poly.entity_id
_entity_poly.type
_entity_poly.pdbx_seq_one_letter_code
_entity_poly.pdbx_strand_id
1 'polypeptide(L)'
;MRQCLVSSILALIVSIHLHSYVNLTVTLAVIAILCALILSVRYSVAHKIVARILLLISFLLSLVYVNYWLDERLSSRLPMQLSSVVVSGTARVVNCDNSTFGVEKLRLKLLSLDSTNPQLQQLKQITLNHYLQRRKYGADPLEAGLAEQKEIIGCHKILKFTAKLRAPYSFINPYGFDYEAWQLSRGIDASGYVLSYEILSVDDSFQAQLVEFRQEGIRRAASLPGKAGEIVPALLFGDSGYLNKDTWLDFQMTGTVHLLIVSGLHIGFLIVLVMLIWRQFIRLEVFVFARSQSLLLRLTPIVLLAACLLYCYMAGMGVAGQRAGLMLAMAIVVSFSRYHWSLFDSWLWVMWMVLVINPMVSLFVGFWFSFMAVGSLLLTHAGIIRTFKNSLL
;
A
#
# COMPACT_ATOMS: atom_id res chain seq x y z
N MET A 1 -9.88 5.01 -26.13
CA MET A 1 -9.79 4.70 -24.69
C MET A 1 -8.43 4.11 -24.27
N ARG A 2 -7.98 2.96 -24.82
CA ARG A 2 -6.67 2.34 -24.48
C ARG A 2 -5.49 3.31 -24.60
N GLN A 3 -5.40 4.06 -25.69
CA GLN A 3 -4.32 5.03 -25.91
C GLN A 3 -4.35 6.18 -24.90
N CYS A 4 -5.52 6.68 -24.51
CA CYS A 4 -5.65 7.70 -23.45
C CYS A 4 -5.18 7.17 -22.10
N LEU A 5 -5.50 5.92 -21.79
CA LEU A 5 -5.09 5.28 -20.55
C LEU A 5 -3.56 5.10 -20.48
N VAL A 6 -2.94 4.62 -21.56
CA VAL A 6 -1.47 4.50 -21.66
C VAL A 6 -0.81 5.87 -21.53
N SER A 7 -1.34 6.89 -22.21
CA SER A 7 -0.82 8.26 -22.10
C SER A 7 -0.90 8.80 -20.66
N SER A 8 -2.02 8.59 -19.97
CA SER A 8 -2.17 8.99 -18.56
C SER A 8 -1.20 8.22 -17.63
N ILE A 9 -1.03 6.93 -17.82
CA ILE A 9 -0.09 6.13 -17.04
C ILE A 9 1.34 6.65 -17.24
N LEU A 10 1.76 6.89 -18.47
CA LEU A 10 3.07 7.44 -18.78
C LEU A 10 3.26 8.82 -18.15
N ALA A 11 2.23 9.69 -18.19
CA ALA A 11 2.29 10.99 -17.56
C ALA A 11 2.45 10.91 -16.04
N LEU A 12 1.69 10.03 -15.37
CA LEU A 12 1.79 9.82 -13.94
C LEU A 12 3.19 9.34 -13.52
N ILE A 13 3.75 8.40 -14.27
CA ILE A 13 5.09 7.87 -14.01
C ILE A 13 6.17 8.92 -14.28
N VAL A 14 6.12 9.56 -15.45
CA VAL A 14 7.11 10.56 -15.87
C VAL A 14 7.12 11.77 -14.92
N SER A 15 5.95 12.25 -14.51
CA SER A 15 5.83 13.39 -13.59
C SER A 15 6.53 13.14 -12.26
N ILE A 16 6.35 11.95 -11.67
CA ILE A 16 7.01 11.58 -10.42
C ILE A 16 8.53 11.52 -10.56
N HIS A 17 9.03 10.91 -11.64
CA HIS A 17 10.47 10.76 -11.85
C HIS A 17 11.16 12.08 -12.21
N LEU A 18 10.45 13.03 -12.85
CA LEU A 18 11.01 14.32 -13.27
C LEU A 18 10.84 15.42 -12.23
N HIS A 19 9.94 15.29 -11.28
CA HIS A 19 9.67 16.33 -10.28
C HIS A 19 10.91 16.74 -9.49
N SER A 20 11.84 15.84 -9.26
CA SER A 20 13.10 16.11 -8.55
C SER A 20 14.17 16.84 -9.40
N TYR A 21 14.02 16.88 -10.73
CA TYR A 21 15.08 17.35 -11.65
C TYR A 21 14.68 18.51 -12.55
N VAL A 22 13.40 18.82 -12.73
CA VAL A 22 12.97 19.73 -13.80
C VAL A 22 11.82 20.63 -13.37
N ASN A 23 11.96 21.94 -13.61
CA ASN A 23 10.89 22.92 -13.48
C ASN A 23 9.68 22.53 -14.38
N LEU A 24 8.47 22.74 -13.90
CA LEU A 24 7.20 22.45 -14.57
C LEU A 24 7.15 22.94 -16.04
N THR A 25 7.76 24.09 -16.33
CA THR A 25 7.86 24.68 -17.67
C THR A 25 8.62 23.82 -18.67
N VAL A 26 9.75 23.21 -18.25
CA VAL A 26 10.57 22.34 -19.11
C VAL A 26 9.84 21.01 -19.35
N THR A 27 9.20 20.46 -18.31
CA THR A 27 8.38 19.25 -18.43
C THR A 27 7.26 19.45 -19.44
N LEU A 28 6.53 20.55 -19.35
CA LEU A 28 5.47 20.92 -20.30
C LEU A 28 5.98 21.10 -21.72
N ALA A 29 7.16 21.71 -21.91
CA ALA A 29 7.78 21.91 -23.22
C ALA A 29 8.21 20.57 -23.87
N VAL A 30 8.85 19.66 -23.11
CA VAL A 30 9.22 18.33 -23.61
C VAL A 30 7.99 17.51 -24.00
N ILE A 31 6.93 17.62 -23.24
CA ILE A 31 5.67 16.92 -23.50
C ILE A 31 4.99 17.48 -24.74
N ALA A 32 4.95 18.80 -24.89
CA ALA A 32 4.41 19.45 -26.08
C ALA A 32 5.15 19.04 -27.36
N ILE A 33 6.50 18.92 -27.29
CA ILE A 33 7.34 18.45 -28.39
C ILE A 33 7.08 16.97 -28.70
N LEU A 34 7.01 16.09 -27.70
CA LEU A 34 6.70 14.68 -27.90
C LEU A 34 5.29 14.48 -28.49
N CYS A 35 4.31 15.23 -28.03
CA CYS A 35 2.97 15.22 -28.59
C CYS A 35 2.94 15.73 -30.03
N ALA A 36 3.68 16.80 -30.35
CA ALA A 36 3.82 17.30 -31.73
C ALA A 36 4.49 16.28 -32.65
N LEU A 37 5.51 15.56 -32.18
CA LEU A 37 6.17 14.48 -32.92
C LEU A 37 5.23 13.29 -33.18
N ILE A 38 4.45 12.88 -32.17
CA ILE A 38 3.43 11.83 -32.33
C ILE A 38 2.31 12.30 -33.28
N LEU A 39 2.01 13.58 -33.30
CA LEU A 39 1.02 14.20 -34.19
C LEU A 39 1.48 14.24 -35.64
N SER A 40 2.79 14.32 -35.92
CA SER A 40 3.34 14.44 -37.28
C SER A 40 3.34 13.14 -38.07
N VAL A 41 3.25 11.97 -37.39
CA VAL A 41 3.31 10.65 -38.04
C VAL A 41 1.92 10.16 -38.44
N ARG A 42 1.53 10.46 -39.69
CA ARG A 42 0.45 9.83 -40.50
C ARG A 42 -0.96 9.80 -39.92
N TYR A 43 -1.92 10.56 -40.51
CA TYR A 43 -3.28 10.03 -40.80
C TYR A 43 -4.32 11.12 -41.21
N SER A 44 -5.34 10.72 -41.99
CA SER A 44 -6.51 11.46 -42.46
C SER A 44 -7.58 11.68 -41.37
N VAL A 45 -7.89 12.73 -41.16
CA VAL A 45 -8.22 14.02 -40.77
C VAL A 45 -9.15 14.21 -39.53
N ALA A 46 -10.39 13.89 -39.42
CA ALA A 46 -11.21 14.46 -38.32
C ALA A 46 -11.29 13.65 -37.01
N HIS A 47 -11.65 12.38 -37.06
CA HIS A 47 -11.80 11.56 -35.84
C HIS A 47 -10.47 11.33 -35.09
N LYS A 48 -9.37 11.38 -35.81
CA LYS A 48 -8.04 11.18 -35.31
C LYS A 48 -7.47 12.40 -34.58
N ILE A 49 -7.87 13.61 -35.01
CA ILE A 49 -7.54 14.86 -34.32
C ILE A 49 -8.20 14.90 -32.95
N VAL A 50 -9.47 14.55 -32.83
CA VAL A 50 -10.19 14.51 -31.56
C VAL A 50 -9.57 13.50 -30.61
N ALA A 51 -9.24 12.30 -31.09
CA ALA A 51 -8.56 11.28 -30.25
C ALA A 51 -7.20 11.76 -29.74
N ARG A 52 -6.43 12.49 -30.53
CA ARG A 52 -5.12 13.05 -30.16
C ARG A 52 -5.26 14.19 -29.15
N ILE A 53 -6.25 15.06 -29.31
CA ILE A 53 -6.57 16.11 -28.35
C ILE A 53 -6.94 15.47 -26.99
N LEU A 54 -7.77 14.44 -27.00
CA LEU A 54 -8.13 13.71 -25.77
C LEU A 54 -6.92 13.05 -25.10
N LEU A 55 -5.98 12.50 -25.87
CA LEU A 55 -4.71 11.97 -25.35
C LEU A 55 -3.89 13.06 -24.66
N LEU A 56 -3.76 14.21 -25.31
CA LEU A 56 -3.02 15.34 -24.75
C LEU A 56 -3.68 15.85 -23.48
N ILE A 57 -4.99 16.03 -23.49
CA ILE A 57 -5.76 16.47 -22.32
C ILE A 57 -5.58 15.48 -21.16
N SER A 58 -5.72 14.17 -21.41
CA SER A 58 -5.58 13.16 -20.37
C SER A 58 -4.16 13.14 -19.77
N PHE A 59 -3.15 13.37 -20.61
CA PHE A 59 -1.76 13.48 -20.19
C PHE A 59 -1.53 14.71 -19.30
N LEU A 60 -2.00 15.89 -19.75
CA LEU A 60 -1.86 17.14 -19.00
C LEU A 60 -2.61 17.10 -17.66
N LEU A 61 -3.82 16.57 -17.65
CA LEU A 61 -4.59 16.41 -16.42
C LEU A 61 -3.86 15.50 -15.42
N SER A 62 -3.23 14.43 -15.89
CA SER A 62 -2.45 13.54 -15.03
C SER A 62 -1.23 14.24 -14.45
N LEU A 63 -0.55 15.09 -15.20
CA LEU A 63 0.56 15.89 -14.70
C LEU A 63 0.12 16.91 -13.65
N VAL A 64 -0.95 17.63 -13.90
CA VAL A 64 -1.52 18.61 -12.95
C VAL A 64 -1.91 17.88 -11.65
N TYR A 65 -2.55 16.72 -11.78
CA TYR A 65 -2.96 15.90 -10.64
C TYR A 65 -1.75 15.49 -9.77
N VAL A 66 -0.66 14.98 -10.39
CA VAL A 66 0.52 14.55 -9.64
C VAL A 66 1.19 15.72 -8.94
N ASN A 67 1.34 16.88 -9.63
CA ASN A 67 1.92 18.06 -8.99
C ASN A 67 1.07 18.52 -7.80
N TYR A 68 -0.25 18.64 -7.97
CA TYR A 68 -1.15 18.98 -6.87
C TYR A 68 -1.03 17.99 -5.69
N TRP A 69 -1.00 16.69 -5.99
CA TRP A 69 -0.87 15.64 -4.99
C TRP A 69 0.46 15.73 -4.23
N LEU A 70 1.56 16.01 -4.94
CA LEU A 70 2.88 16.19 -4.35
C LEU A 70 2.95 17.47 -3.49
N ASP A 71 2.44 18.58 -3.99
CA ASP A 71 2.44 19.85 -3.26
C ASP A 71 1.63 19.72 -1.96
N GLU A 72 0.48 19.06 -1.98
CA GLU A 72 -0.31 18.79 -0.77
C GLU A 72 0.46 17.94 0.24
N ARG A 73 1.17 16.89 -0.25
CA ARG A 73 1.97 16.01 0.61
C ARG A 73 3.22 16.67 1.16
N LEU A 74 3.88 17.50 0.36
CA LEU A 74 5.10 18.20 0.78
C LEU A 74 4.78 19.36 1.73
N SER A 75 3.65 20.03 1.56
CA SER A 75 3.23 21.14 2.44
C SER A 75 2.91 20.69 3.86
N SER A 76 2.47 19.44 4.05
CA SER A 76 2.20 18.88 5.38
C SER A 76 3.44 18.35 6.09
N ARG A 77 4.61 18.27 5.43
CA ARG A 77 5.83 17.72 6.02
C ARG A 77 6.51 18.68 6.99
N LEU A 78 7.13 18.11 8.01
CA LEU A 78 7.98 18.87 8.92
C LEU A 78 9.22 19.39 8.18
N PRO A 79 9.47 20.73 8.13
CA PRO A 79 10.66 21.28 7.52
C PRO A 79 11.94 20.88 8.25
N MET A 80 13.06 20.80 7.52
CA MET A 80 14.38 20.45 8.07
C MET A 80 14.80 21.41 9.20
N GLN A 81 14.46 22.69 9.09
CA GLN A 81 14.81 23.73 10.09
C GLN A 81 14.16 23.45 11.45
N LEU A 82 13.01 22.77 11.45
CA LEU A 82 12.29 22.38 12.67
C LEU A 82 12.61 20.94 13.11
N SER A 83 13.63 20.32 12.53
CA SER A 83 14.08 18.99 12.97
C SER A 83 14.57 19.04 14.41
N SER A 84 14.20 18.03 15.20
CA SER A 84 14.51 17.93 16.64
C SER A 84 13.63 18.81 17.56
N VAL A 85 12.50 19.32 17.10
CA VAL A 85 11.55 20.05 17.92
C VAL A 85 10.81 19.10 18.87
N VAL A 86 10.57 19.56 20.09
CA VAL A 86 9.70 18.87 21.04
C VAL A 86 8.29 19.44 20.90
N VAL A 87 7.32 18.55 20.72
CA VAL A 87 5.92 18.91 20.56
C VAL A 87 5.07 18.11 21.54
N SER A 88 3.98 18.74 22.00
CA SER A 88 2.94 18.08 22.78
C SER A 88 1.61 18.22 22.05
N GLY A 89 0.69 17.30 22.30
CA GLY A 89 -0.62 17.33 21.67
C GLY A 89 -1.42 16.07 21.93
N THR A 90 -2.56 15.97 21.26
CA THR A 90 -3.39 14.75 21.29
C THR A 90 -3.40 14.07 19.93
N ALA A 91 -3.35 12.75 19.95
CA ALA A 91 -3.36 11.95 18.75
C ALA A 91 -4.07 10.62 18.95
N ARG A 92 -4.59 10.07 17.84
CA ARG A 92 -5.14 8.71 17.78
C ARG A 92 -4.09 7.75 17.23
N VAL A 93 -3.88 6.64 17.92
CA VAL A 93 -3.03 5.55 17.44
C VAL A 93 -3.76 4.79 16.33
N VAL A 94 -3.31 4.94 15.09
CA VAL A 94 -3.91 4.30 13.91
C VAL A 94 -3.33 2.92 13.66
N ASN A 95 -2.01 2.78 13.88
CA ASN A 95 -1.31 1.51 13.75
C ASN A 95 -0.20 1.41 14.81
N CYS A 96 0.02 0.22 15.28
CA CYS A 96 1.11 -0.11 16.19
C CYS A 96 1.78 -1.39 15.69
N ASP A 97 3.09 -1.33 15.48
CA ASP A 97 3.89 -2.49 15.10
C ASP A 97 4.85 -2.80 16.25
N ASN A 98 4.69 -3.96 16.87
CA ASN A 98 5.59 -4.42 17.90
C ASN A 98 6.85 -4.97 17.24
N SER A 99 8.00 -4.36 17.52
CA SER A 99 9.26 -4.87 17.02
C SER A 99 9.88 -5.81 18.04
N THR A 100 10.50 -6.89 17.54
CA THR A 100 11.25 -7.88 18.32
C THR A 100 12.39 -7.27 19.17
N PHE A 101 12.71 -5.99 18.97
CA PHE A 101 13.84 -5.31 19.60
C PHE A 101 13.45 -4.35 20.75
N GLY A 102 12.26 -4.53 21.35
CA GLY A 102 11.80 -3.66 22.44
C GLY A 102 11.48 -2.22 21.99
N VAL A 103 11.12 -2.04 20.73
CA VAL A 103 10.66 -0.76 20.18
C VAL A 103 9.27 -0.95 19.60
N GLU A 104 8.30 -0.22 20.12
CA GLU A 104 6.97 -0.14 19.56
C GLU A 104 6.92 1.03 18.57
N LYS A 105 6.56 0.76 17.30
CA LYS A 105 6.37 1.81 16.29
C LYS A 105 4.90 2.17 16.23
N LEU A 106 4.61 3.40 16.59
CA LEU A 106 3.28 3.96 16.63
C LEU A 106 3.07 4.89 15.43
N ARG A 107 2.02 4.66 14.66
CA ARG A 107 1.54 5.61 13.66
C ARG A 107 0.38 6.39 14.27
N LEU A 108 0.56 7.69 14.40
CA LEU A 108 -0.37 8.58 15.04
C LEU A 108 -1.03 9.50 14.02
N LYS A 109 -2.34 9.60 14.07
CA LYS A 109 -3.12 10.66 13.42
C LYS A 109 -3.33 11.78 14.41
N LEU A 110 -2.79 12.95 14.13
CA LEU A 110 -2.88 14.11 15.02
C LEU A 110 -4.31 14.62 15.08
N LEU A 111 -4.78 14.92 16.29
CA LEU A 111 -6.07 15.55 16.56
C LEU A 111 -5.86 17.02 16.92
N SER A 112 -4.87 17.31 17.76
CA SER A 112 -4.44 18.67 18.08
C SER A 112 -2.95 18.68 18.41
N LEU A 113 -2.31 19.83 18.17
CA LEU A 113 -0.95 20.10 18.61
C LEU A 113 -0.92 21.39 19.41
N ASP A 114 -0.24 21.36 20.54
CA ASP A 114 -0.05 22.50 21.42
C ASP A 114 1.13 23.35 20.91
N SER A 115 0.95 23.96 19.73
CA SER A 115 1.98 24.81 19.10
C SER A 115 1.35 25.98 18.39
N THR A 116 1.97 27.15 18.54
CA THR A 116 1.62 28.38 17.82
C THR A 116 2.25 28.45 16.42
N ASN A 117 3.18 27.53 16.10
CA ASN A 117 3.85 27.52 14.81
C ASN A 117 2.91 26.94 13.72
N PRO A 118 2.56 27.74 12.68
CA PRO A 118 1.66 27.28 11.62
C PRO A 118 2.17 26.05 10.86
N GLN A 119 3.48 25.88 10.74
CA GLN A 119 4.09 24.74 10.04
C GLN A 119 3.89 23.43 10.82
N LEU A 120 3.87 23.48 12.16
CA LEU A 120 3.59 22.31 12.98
C LEU A 120 2.10 21.94 12.96
N GLN A 121 1.21 22.93 12.83
CA GLN A 121 -0.23 22.68 12.76
C GLN A 121 -0.67 22.01 11.45
N GLN A 122 0.17 22.02 10.40
CA GLN A 122 -0.10 21.36 9.13
C GLN A 122 0.17 19.85 9.15
N LEU A 123 0.89 19.37 10.19
CA LEU A 123 1.16 17.94 10.34
C LEU A 123 -0.15 17.16 10.55
N LYS A 124 -0.37 16.12 9.77
CA LYS A 124 -1.57 15.27 9.82
C LYS A 124 -1.26 13.91 10.45
N GLN A 125 -0.12 13.32 10.08
CA GLN A 125 0.25 11.97 10.48
C GLN A 125 1.74 11.87 10.80
N ILE A 126 2.05 11.31 11.97
CA ILE A 126 3.43 11.14 12.42
C ILE A 126 3.72 9.68 12.79
N THR A 127 4.98 9.28 12.74
CA THR A 127 5.42 7.96 13.23
C THR A 127 6.37 8.17 14.40
N LEU A 128 6.03 7.57 15.54
CA LEU A 128 6.85 7.65 16.75
C LEU A 128 7.36 6.26 17.15
N ASN A 129 8.62 6.21 17.55
CA ASN A 129 9.20 5.05 18.20
C ASN A 129 9.01 5.18 19.71
N HIS A 130 8.37 4.20 20.32
CA HIS A 130 8.27 4.07 21.76
C HIS A 130 9.25 2.97 22.20
N TYR A 131 10.28 3.38 22.94
CA TYR A 131 11.31 2.47 23.44
C TYR A 131 10.85 1.87 24.76
N LEU A 132 10.61 0.55 24.80
CA LEU A 132 10.14 -0.19 25.96
C LEU A 132 11.26 -0.40 27.01
N GLN A 133 12.51 -0.40 26.55
CA GLN A 133 13.68 -0.46 27.42
C GLN A 133 14.58 0.74 27.20
N ARG A 134 14.90 1.44 28.26
CA ARG A 134 15.86 2.53 28.23
C ARG A 134 17.27 1.94 28.22
N ARG A 135 17.85 1.66 27.05
CA ARG A 135 19.29 1.38 26.96
C ARG A 135 20.04 2.66 27.31
N LYS A 136 20.59 2.73 28.53
CA LYS A 136 21.67 3.68 28.83
C LYS A 136 22.90 3.18 28.05
N TYR A 137 23.37 3.97 27.08
CA TYR A 137 24.67 3.74 26.46
C TYR A 137 25.73 3.83 27.57
N GLY A 138 26.48 2.74 27.81
CA GLY A 138 27.54 2.71 28.81
C GLY A 138 27.16 2.29 30.23
N ALA A 139 25.94 1.79 30.47
CA ALA A 139 25.57 1.23 31.77
C ALA A 139 26.01 -0.24 31.90
N ASP A 140 26.52 -0.58 33.08
CA ASP A 140 26.90 -1.94 33.45
C ASP A 140 25.73 -2.94 33.22
N PRO A 141 26.00 -4.18 32.76
CA PRO A 141 24.97 -5.21 32.55
C PRO A 141 24.10 -5.50 33.78
N LEU A 142 24.60 -5.24 34.97
CA LEU A 142 23.87 -5.40 36.24
C LEU A 142 22.85 -4.28 36.51
N GLU A 143 23.07 -3.05 36.00
CA GLU A 143 22.10 -1.95 36.10
C GLU A 143 21.00 -2.01 35.02
N ALA A 144 21.21 -2.77 33.94
CA ALA A 144 20.23 -2.95 32.87
C ALA A 144 18.98 -3.75 33.33
N GLY A 145 19.08 -4.50 34.44
CA GLY A 145 17.98 -5.27 35.01
C GLY A 145 16.96 -4.44 35.81
N LEU A 146 17.28 -3.18 36.12
CA LEU A 146 16.40 -2.23 36.85
C LEU A 146 15.79 -1.14 35.95
N ALA A 147 15.96 -1.26 34.62
CA ALA A 147 15.32 -0.33 33.71
C ALA A 147 13.81 -0.54 33.76
N GLU A 148 13.11 0.51 34.19
CA GLU A 148 11.65 0.60 34.18
C GLU A 148 11.09 0.11 32.85
N GLN A 149 10.47 -1.08 32.84
CA GLN A 149 9.79 -1.61 31.67
C GLN A 149 8.59 -0.71 31.41
N LYS A 150 8.67 0.10 30.37
CA LYS A 150 7.53 0.87 29.90
C LYS A 150 6.48 -0.07 29.32
N GLU A 151 5.24 0.14 29.71
CA GLU A 151 4.12 -0.64 29.17
C GLU A 151 3.93 -0.37 27.69
N ILE A 152 3.48 -1.39 26.95
CA ILE A 152 3.10 -1.28 25.55
C ILE A 152 1.88 -0.37 25.44
N ILE A 153 1.98 0.67 24.62
CA ILE A 153 0.87 1.61 24.41
C ILE A 153 -0.28 0.90 23.68
N GLY A 154 0.04 0.12 22.67
CA GLY A 154 -0.95 -0.59 21.86
C GLY A 154 -1.71 0.30 20.88
N CYS A 155 -2.51 -0.32 20.04
CA CYS A 155 -3.35 0.34 19.04
C CYS A 155 -4.64 0.91 19.65
N HIS A 156 -5.35 1.75 18.90
CA HIS A 156 -6.70 2.27 19.18
C HIS A 156 -6.86 3.07 20.47
N LYS A 157 -5.83 3.77 20.88
CA LYS A 157 -5.87 4.68 22.02
C LYS A 157 -5.78 6.11 21.53
N ILE A 158 -6.48 6.99 22.22
CA ILE A 158 -6.29 8.42 22.10
C ILE A 158 -5.31 8.81 23.19
N LEU A 159 -4.20 9.39 22.77
CA LEU A 159 -3.08 9.72 23.63
C LEU A 159 -2.91 11.24 23.71
N LYS A 160 -2.64 11.73 24.89
CA LYS A 160 -1.88 12.98 25.06
C LYS A 160 -0.41 12.59 25.07
N PHE A 161 0.39 13.20 24.23
CA PHE A 161 1.79 12.80 24.07
C PHE A 161 2.70 14.01 24.07
N THR A 162 3.94 13.80 24.48
CA THR A 162 5.08 14.67 24.21
C THR A 162 6.13 13.86 23.49
N ALA A 163 6.55 14.37 22.34
CA ALA A 163 7.49 13.66 21.48
C ALA A 163 8.51 14.59 20.87
N LYS A 164 9.70 14.07 20.59
CA LYS A 164 10.72 14.78 19.81
C LYS A 164 10.59 14.36 18.37
N LEU A 165 10.22 15.32 17.51
CA LEU A 165 10.04 15.10 16.08
C LEU A 165 11.33 15.37 15.29
N ARG A 166 11.46 14.63 14.19
CA ARG A 166 12.50 14.81 13.19
C ARG A 166 11.86 14.91 11.81
N ALA A 167 12.40 15.79 10.98
CA ALA A 167 12.01 15.85 9.59
C ALA A 167 12.30 14.49 8.91
N PRO A 168 11.38 14.02 8.04
CA PRO A 168 11.57 12.77 7.34
C PRO A 168 12.62 12.97 6.22
N TYR A 169 13.86 12.64 6.50
CA TYR A 169 14.95 12.62 5.52
C TYR A 169 15.73 11.31 5.62
N SER A 170 16.36 10.92 4.53
CA SER A 170 17.25 9.76 4.50
C SER A 170 18.53 10.06 3.72
N PHE A 171 19.57 9.28 3.99
CA PHE A 171 20.77 9.32 3.15
C PHE A 171 20.43 8.68 1.80
N ILE A 172 20.73 9.42 0.72
CA ILE A 172 20.57 8.91 -0.64
C ILE A 172 21.86 8.18 -1.00
N ASN A 173 21.88 6.88 -0.78
CA ASN A 173 22.95 6.00 -1.25
C ASN A 173 22.57 5.45 -2.64
N PRO A 174 23.51 5.40 -3.59
CA PRO A 174 23.27 4.73 -4.87
C PRO A 174 22.77 3.30 -4.62
N TYR A 175 21.67 2.95 -5.27
CA TYR A 175 21.00 1.64 -5.14
C TYR A 175 20.44 1.33 -3.74
N GLY A 176 20.45 2.26 -2.80
CA GLY A 176 19.86 2.14 -1.48
C GLY A 176 18.33 2.30 -1.50
N PHE A 177 17.69 1.86 -0.42
CA PHE A 177 16.25 2.08 -0.24
C PHE A 177 15.99 3.55 0.10
N ASP A 178 15.17 4.20 -0.70
CA ASP A 178 14.74 5.59 -0.45
C ASP A 178 13.65 5.62 0.64
N TYR A 179 14.10 5.80 1.88
CA TYR A 179 13.23 5.85 3.05
C TYR A 179 12.37 7.12 3.07
N GLU A 180 12.87 8.20 2.52
CA GLU A 180 12.16 9.48 2.44
C GLU A 180 10.97 9.39 1.48
N ALA A 181 11.18 8.89 0.26
CA ALA A 181 10.10 8.63 -0.69
C ALA A 181 9.09 7.62 -0.13
N TRP A 182 9.55 6.62 0.63
CA TRP A 182 8.68 5.64 1.28
C TRP A 182 7.79 6.30 2.35
N GLN A 183 8.32 7.18 3.20
CA GLN A 183 7.54 7.92 4.19
C GLN A 183 6.51 8.83 3.51
N LEU A 184 6.94 9.58 2.48
CA LEU A 184 6.06 10.45 1.70
C LEU A 184 4.92 9.66 1.05
N SER A 185 5.21 8.51 0.46
CA SER A 185 4.20 7.64 -0.15
C SER A 185 3.16 7.14 0.84
N ARG A 186 3.52 7.04 2.12
CA ARG A 186 2.63 6.63 3.22
C ARG A 186 1.97 7.79 3.94
N GLY A 187 2.24 9.02 3.55
CA GLY A 187 1.71 10.23 4.17
C GLY A 187 2.22 10.44 5.59
N ILE A 188 3.46 10.09 5.85
CA ILE A 188 4.14 10.34 7.12
C ILE A 188 4.81 11.70 7.04
N ASP A 189 4.33 12.66 7.82
CA ASP A 189 4.77 14.06 7.78
C ASP A 189 5.99 14.32 8.65
N ALA A 190 6.14 13.54 9.73
CA ALA A 190 7.30 13.56 10.61
C ALA A 190 7.54 12.21 11.26
N SER A 191 8.77 11.95 11.65
CA SER A 191 9.16 10.80 12.46
C SER A 191 9.76 11.25 13.78
N GLY A 192 9.80 10.38 14.79
CA GLY A 192 10.37 10.77 16.07
C GLY A 192 10.30 9.68 17.13
N TYR A 193 10.38 10.09 18.37
CA TYR A 193 10.23 9.18 19.51
C TYR A 193 9.45 9.83 20.65
N VAL A 194 8.74 8.97 21.39
CA VAL A 194 7.92 9.36 22.52
C VAL A 194 8.81 9.70 23.72
N LEU A 195 8.59 10.87 24.33
CA LEU A 195 9.20 11.28 25.60
C LEU A 195 8.31 10.89 26.78
N SER A 196 7.03 11.29 26.70
CA SER A 196 5.99 10.96 27.68
C SER A 196 4.65 10.79 26.98
N TYR A 197 3.75 10.04 27.58
CA TYR A 197 2.39 9.87 27.10
C TYR A 197 1.42 9.65 28.26
N GLU A 198 0.16 9.96 28.00
CA GLU A 198 -0.98 9.69 28.87
C GLU A 198 -2.12 9.16 28.00
N ILE A 199 -2.71 8.05 28.40
CA ILE A 199 -3.84 7.45 27.69
C ILE A 199 -5.10 8.17 28.15
N LEU A 200 -5.78 8.89 27.23
CA LEU A 200 -6.99 9.63 27.52
C LEU A 200 -8.24 8.75 27.43
N SER A 201 -8.31 7.94 26.37
CA SER A 201 -9.43 7.03 26.15
C SER A 201 -9.05 5.91 25.18
N VAL A 202 -9.88 4.87 25.17
CA VAL A 202 -9.85 3.82 24.15
C VAL A 202 -10.80 4.24 23.02
N ASP A 203 -10.41 3.99 21.79
CA ASP A 203 -11.25 4.26 20.60
C ASP A 203 -12.18 3.09 20.37
N ASP A 204 -13.48 3.27 20.58
CA ASP A 204 -14.53 2.25 20.40
C ASP A 204 -15.09 2.20 18.96
N SER A 205 -14.43 2.86 18.00
CA SER A 205 -14.87 2.85 16.62
C SER A 205 -14.82 1.43 16.03
N PHE A 206 -15.68 1.16 15.02
CA PHE A 206 -15.66 -0.11 14.30
C PHE A 206 -14.27 -0.44 13.73
N GLN A 207 -13.52 0.57 13.32
CA GLN A 207 -12.14 0.38 12.86
C GLN A 207 -11.23 -0.09 13.99
N ALA A 208 -11.43 0.41 15.21
CA ALA A 208 -10.69 -0.01 16.39
C ALA A 208 -10.95 -1.50 16.70
N GLN A 209 -12.20 -1.94 16.69
CA GLN A 209 -12.57 -3.33 16.93
C GLN A 209 -11.96 -4.28 15.88
N LEU A 210 -11.93 -3.88 14.61
CA LEU A 210 -11.29 -4.68 13.54
C LEU A 210 -9.77 -4.84 13.74
N VAL A 211 -9.10 -3.79 14.19
CA VAL A 211 -7.65 -3.90 14.44
C VAL A 211 -7.36 -4.65 15.71
N GLU A 212 -8.19 -4.53 16.74
CA GLU A 212 -8.09 -5.36 17.93
C GLU A 212 -8.26 -6.85 17.59
N PHE A 213 -9.26 -7.18 16.76
CA PHE A 213 -9.43 -8.53 16.23
C PHE A 213 -8.19 -9.03 15.49
N ARG A 214 -7.59 -8.18 14.64
CA ARG A 214 -6.31 -8.48 13.96
C ARG A 214 -5.18 -8.73 14.96
N GLN A 215 -5.02 -7.86 15.96
CA GLN A 215 -3.96 -7.99 16.97
C GLN A 215 -4.13 -9.24 17.83
N GLU A 216 -5.37 -9.60 18.17
CA GLU A 216 -5.65 -10.84 18.87
C GLU A 216 -5.29 -12.06 18.01
N GLY A 217 -5.60 -12.03 16.71
CA GLY A 217 -5.17 -13.06 15.76
C GLY A 217 -3.65 -13.21 15.70
N ILE A 218 -2.92 -12.09 15.66
CA ILE A 218 -1.45 -12.07 15.68
C ILE A 218 -0.91 -12.68 17.00
N ARG A 219 -1.47 -12.27 18.15
CA ARG A 219 -1.04 -12.81 19.46
C ARG A 219 -1.24 -14.33 19.55
N ARG A 220 -2.41 -14.83 19.10
CA ARG A 220 -2.69 -16.28 19.05
C ARG A 220 -1.75 -17.02 18.10
N ALA A 221 -1.47 -16.45 16.94
CA ALA A 221 -0.52 -17.02 15.99
C ALA A 221 0.91 -17.05 16.57
N ALA A 222 1.31 -15.98 17.27
CA ALA A 222 2.62 -15.89 17.91
C ALA A 222 2.78 -16.85 19.11
N SER A 223 1.67 -17.27 19.75
CA SER A 223 1.70 -18.25 20.84
C SER A 223 1.86 -19.70 20.38
N LEU A 224 1.91 -19.96 19.07
CA LEU A 224 2.17 -21.30 18.54
C LEU A 224 3.58 -21.77 18.89
N PRO A 225 3.78 -23.08 19.15
CA PRO A 225 5.08 -23.59 19.55
C PRO A 225 6.10 -23.55 18.42
N GLY A 226 7.38 -23.32 18.80
CA GLY A 226 8.54 -23.36 17.91
C GLY A 226 8.52 -22.30 16.81
N LYS A 227 9.09 -22.61 15.66
CA LYS A 227 9.16 -21.66 14.49
C LYS A 227 7.80 -21.26 13.92
N ALA A 228 6.73 -22.00 14.25
CA ALA A 228 5.39 -21.64 13.81
C ALA A 228 4.94 -20.29 14.39
N GLY A 229 5.23 -20.03 15.68
CA GLY A 229 4.93 -18.76 16.32
C GLY A 229 5.65 -17.56 15.72
N GLU A 230 6.79 -17.77 15.05
CA GLU A 230 7.53 -16.72 14.34
C GLU A 230 6.97 -16.48 12.94
N ILE A 231 6.66 -17.55 12.20
CA ILE A 231 6.37 -17.51 10.76
C ILE A 231 4.89 -17.24 10.48
N VAL A 232 3.97 -17.84 11.25
CA VAL A 232 2.52 -17.75 11.00
C VAL A 232 1.99 -16.31 11.09
N PRO A 233 2.42 -15.45 12.06
CA PRO A 233 2.02 -14.04 12.06
C PRO A 233 2.42 -13.30 10.79
N ALA A 234 3.61 -13.57 10.24
CA ALA A 234 4.08 -12.95 9.00
C ALA A 234 3.24 -13.41 7.79
N LEU A 235 2.96 -14.71 7.68
CA LEU A 235 2.21 -15.30 6.56
C LEU A 235 0.74 -14.89 6.54
N LEU A 236 0.06 -14.90 7.69
CA LEU A 236 -1.38 -14.64 7.74
C LEU A 236 -1.72 -13.16 7.89
N PHE A 237 -0.95 -12.45 8.70
CA PHE A 237 -1.25 -11.07 9.08
C PHE A 237 -0.26 -10.05 8.52
N GLY A 238 0.79 -10.49 7.82
CA GLY A 238 1.84 -9.62 7.30
C GLY A 238 2.67 -8.97 8.41
N ASP A 239 2.65 -9.54 9.63
CA ASP A 239 3.40 -9.03 10.78
C ASP A 239 4.70 -9.82 10.96
N SER A 240 5.82 -9.21 10.58
CA SER A 240 7.16 -9.77 10.70
C SER A 240 7.84 -9.47 12.05
N GLY A 241 7.14 -8.82 12.98
CA GLY A 241 7.70 -8.41 14.28
C GLY A 241 8.13 -9.57 15.18
N TYR A 242 7.59 -10.75 14.96
CA TYR A 242 7.91 -11.96 15.72
C TYR A 242 9.02 -12.81 15.11
N LEU A 243 9.49 -12.48 13.90
CA LEU A 243 10.56 -13.21 13.23
C LEU A 243 11.90 -13.02 13.97
N ASN A 244 12.57 -14.12 14.30
CA ASN A 244 13.92 -14.09 14.83
C ASN A 244 14.90 -13.71 13.70
N LYS A 245 16.06 -13.14 14.08
CA LYS A 245 17.12 -12.78 13.14
C LYS A 245 17.63 -13.97 12.33
N ASP A 246 17.80 -15.12 12.98
CA ASP A 246 18.29 -16.32 12.32
C ASP A 246 17.28 -16.84 11.30
N THR A 247 15.99 -16.89 11.68
CA THR A 247 14.90 -17.25 10.76
C THR A 247 14.83 -16.26 9.58
N TRP A 248 14.99 -14.96 9.82
CA TRP A 248 15.03 -13.96 8.77
C TRP A 248 16.22 -14.18 7.81
N LEU A 249 17.41 -14.46 8.35
CA LEU A 249 18.60 -14.75 7.55
C LEU A 249 18.43 -16.03 6.72
N ASP A 250 17.82 -17.10 7.28
CA ASP A 250 17.51 -18.33 6.54
C ASP A 250 16.67 -18.03 5.30
N PHE A 251 15.62 -17.21 5.44
CA PHE A 251 14.78 -16.81 4.31
C PHE A 251 15.51 -15.91 3.31
N GLN A 252 16.43 -15.06 3.78
CA GLN A 252 17.26 -14.24 2.87
C GLN A 252 18.24 -15.11 2.07
N MET A 253 18.94 -16.03 2.72
CA MET A 253 19.92 -16.90 2.08
C MET A 253 19.28 -17.84 1.05
N THR A 254 18.06 -18.28 1.29
CA THR A 254 17.30 -19.12 0.37
C THR A 254 16.54 -18.33 -0.71
N GLY A 255 16.56 -17.00 -0.66
CA GLY A 255 15.81 -16.13 -1.58
C GLY A 255 14.28 -16.21 -1.42
N THR A 256 13.79 -16.78 -0.31
CA THR A 256 12.37 -17.05 -0.06
C THR A 256 11.68 -16.00 0.81
N VAL A 257 12.32 -14.87 1.08
CA VAL A 257 11.72 -13.72 1.83
C VAL A 257 10.37 -13.29 1.25
N HIS A 258 10.21 -13.38 -0.08
CA HIS A 258 8.96 -13.02 -0.75
C HIS A 258 7.76 -13.89 -0.33
N LEU A 259 7.99 -15.08 0.26
CA LEU A 259 6.92 -15.92 0.80
C LEU A 259 6.42 -15.42 2.17
N LEU A 260 7.27 -14.73 2.95
CA LEU A 260 6.89 -14.14 4.24
C LEU A 260 6.06 -12.86 4.07
N ILE A 261 6.15 -12.22 2.92
CA ILE A 261 5.38 -11.02 2.62
C ILE A 261 4.08 -11.43 1.94
N VAL A 262 2.95 -10.95 2.46
CA VAL A 262 1.64 -11.24 1.85
C VAL A 262 1.64 -10.83 0.38
N SER A 263 1.52 -11.81 -0.50
CA SER A 263 1.61 -11.67 -1.95
C SER A 263 0.25 -11.86 -2.63
N GLY A 264 0.17 -11.52 -3.91
CA GLY A 264 -1.01 -11.79 -4.73
C GLY A 264 -1.35 -13.30 -4.82
N LEU A 265 -0.36 -14.18 -4.66
CA LEU A 265 -0.55 -15.63 -4.66
C LEU A 265 -1.34 -16.09 -3.42
N HIS A 266 -1.07 -15.52 -2.24
CA HIS A 266 -1.82 -15.80 -1.01
C HIS A 266 -3.30 -15.41 -1.18
N ILE A 267 -3.54 -14.23 -1.78
CA ILE A 267 -4.90 -13.76 -2.07
C ILE A 267 -5.57 -14.67 -3.11
N GLY A 268 -4.85 -15.07 -4.16
CA GLY A 268 -5.36 -16.01 -5.16
C GLY A 268 -5.76 -17.36 -4.54
N PHE A 269 -4.92 -17.91 -3.66
CA PHE A 269 -5.21 -19.16 -2.95
C PHE A 269 -6.45 -19.02 -2.04
N LEU A 270 -6.55 -17.91 -1.28
CA LEU A 270 -7.71 -17.62 -0.46
C LEU A 270 -9.00 -17.54 -1.30
N ILE A 271 -8.96 -16.85 -2.44
CA ILE A 271 -10.12 -16.74 -3.34
C ILE A 271 -10.56 -18.10 -3.84
N VAL A 272 -9.61 -18.97 -4.24
CA VAL A 272 -9.93 -20.34 -4.65
C VAL A 272 -10.57 -21.11 -3.50
N LEU A 273 -10.02 -21.03 -2.29
CA LEU A 273 -10.58 -21.70 -1.11
C LEU A 273 -12.00 -21.21 -0.79
N VAL A 274 -12.21 -19.90 -0.75
CA VAL A 274 -13.53 -19.29 -0.54
C VAL A 274 -14.51 -19.74 -1.63
N MET A 275 -14.08 -19.77 -2.89
CA MET A 275 -14.90 -20.22 -4.01
C MET A 275 -15.29 -21.70 -3.91
N LEU A 276 -14.38 -22.57 -3.49
CA LEU A 276 -14.66 -24.00 -3.28
C LEU A 276 -15.70 -24.20 -2.17
N ILE A 277 -15.57 -23.49 -1.05
CA ILE A 277 -16.52 -23.53 0.06
C ILE A 277 -17.88 -22.95 -0.40
N TRP A 278 -17.88 -21.77 -1.04
CA TRP A 278 -19.07 -21.08 -1.51
C TRP A 278 -19.85 -21.92 -2.52
N ARG A 279 -19.16 -22.65 -3.38
CA ARG A 279 -19.77 -23.56 -4.34
C ARG A 279 -20.59 -24.67 -3.68
N GLN A 280 -20.25 -25.11 -2.46
CA GLN A 280 -21.03 -26.10 -1.73
C GLN A 280 -22.37 -25.49 -1.28
N PHE A 281 -22.37 -24.25 -0.82
CA PHE A 281 -23.60 -23.54 -0.45
C PHE A 281 -24.50 -23.32 -1.67
N ILE A 282 -23.96 -22.97 -2.82
CA ILE A 282 -24.71 -22.84 -4.08
C ILE A 282 -25.34 -24.19 -4.46
N ARG A 283 -24.60 -25.29 -4.36
CA ARG A 283 -25.11 -26.63 -4.65
C ARG A 283 -26.26 -27.03 -3.71
N LEU A 284 -26.10 -26.71 -2.43
CA LEU A 284 -27.13 -26.99 -1.42
C LEU A 284 -28.38 -26.15 -1.68
N GLU A 285 -28.27 -24.87 -2.01
CA GLU A 285 -29.39 -24.01 -2.38
C GLU A 285 -30.17 -24.56 -3.57
N VAL A 286 -29.45 -24.94 -4.64
CA VAL A 286 -30.06 -25.53 -5.84
C VAL A 286 -30.76 -26.84 -5.52
N PHE A 287 -30.16 -27.70 -4.69
CA PHE A 287 -30.71 -28.97 -4.28
C PHE A 287 -31.98 -28.82 -3.41
N VAL A 288 -31.93 -27.90 -2.41
CA VAL A 288 -33.04 -27.73 -1.45
C VAL A 288 -34.24 -27.00 -2.08
N PHE A 289 -33.96 -25.96 -2.89
CA PHE A 289 -35.02 -25.10 -3.41
C PHE A 289 -35.43 -25.42 -4.86
N ALA A 290 -34.78 -26.42 -5.50
CA ALA A 290 -35.01 -26.82 -6.91
C ALA A 290 -35.02 -25.61 -7.88
N ARG A 291 -34.25 -24.59 -7.58
CA ARG A 291 -34.24 -23.30 -8.28
C ARG A 291 -33.22 -23.33 -9.43
N SER A 292 -33.68 -23.02 -10.63
CA SER A 292 -32.79 -22.92 -11.81
C SER A 292 -31.83 -21.72 -11.76
N GLN A 293 -32.17 -20.69 -10.97
CA GLN A 293 -31.33 -19.50 -10.76
C GLN A 293 -31.04 -19.33 -9.28
N SER A 294 -29.83 -19.70 -8.87
CA SER A 294 -29.35 -19.53 -7.51
C SER A 294 -29.10 -18.06 -7.18
N LEU A 295 -29.66 -17.57 -6.07
CA LEU A 295 -29.35 -16.25 -5.53
C LEU A 295 -27.89 -16.18 -5.10
N LEU A 296 -27.39 -17.25 -4.49
CA LEU A 296 -26.01 -17.34 -4.04
C LEU A 296 -25.02 -17.22 -5.22
N LEU A 297 -25.37 -17.73 -6.40
CA LEU A 297 -24.55 -17.56 -7.59
C LEU A 297 -24.39 -16.08 -7.97
N ARG A 298 -25.48 -15.28 -7.85
CA ARG A 298 -25.42 -13.83 -8.12
C ARG A 298 -24.61 -13.06 -7.07
N LEU A 299 -24.59 -13.55 -5.82
CA LEU A 299 -23.83 -12.97 -4.72
C LEU A 299 -22.34 -13.34 -4.74
N THR A 300 -21.95 -14.35 -5.53
CA THR A 300 -20.56 -14.84 -5.61
C THR A 300 -19.52 -13.71 -5.73
N PRO A 301 -19.62 -12.74 -6.67
CA PRO A 301 -18.61 -11.71 -6.81
C PRO A 301 -18.51 -10.79 -5.58
N ILE A 302 -19.64 -10.52 -4.93
CA ILE A 302 -19.66 -9.68 -3.72
C ILE A 302 -18.96 -10.43 -2.58
N VAL A 303 -19.21 -11.73 -2.42
CA VAL A 303 -18.58 -12.57 -1.39
C VAL A 303 -17.07 -12.65 -1.62
N LEU A 304 -16.63 -12.88 -2.85
CA LEU A 304 -15.20 -12.95 -3.18
C LEU A 304 -14.50 -11.61 -2.94
N LEU A 305 -15.15 -10.50 -3.31
CA LEU A 305 -14.60 -9.16 -3.06
C LEU A 305 -14.52 -8.87 -1.56
N ALA A 306 -15.57 -9.17 -0.81
CA ALA A 306 -15.59 -8.98 0.64
C ALA A 306 -14.51 -9.81 1.34
N ALA A 307 -14.36 -11.09 0.96
CA ALA A 307 -13.30 -11.96 1.49
C ALA A 307 -11.89 -11.42 1.17
N CYS A 308 -11.68 -10.93 -0.06
CA CYS A 308 -10.42 -10.33 -0.45
C CYS A 308 -10.11 -9.06 0.35
N LEU A 309 -11.08 -8.15 0.48
CA LEU A 309 -10.89 -6.90 1.23
C LEU A 309 -10.65 -7.17 2.72
N LEU A 310 -11.39 -8.12 3.31
CA LEU A 310 -11.19 -8.53 4.69
C LEU A 310 -9.78 -9.10 4.90
N TYR A 311 -9.32 -9.98 4.01
CA TYR A 311 -7.97 -10.53 4.10
C TYR A 311 -6.89 -9.46 3.89
N CYS A 312 -7.05 -8.56 2.90
CA CYS A 312 -6.13 -7.45 2.71
C CYS A 312 -6.02 -6.58 3.96
N TYR A 313 -7.17 -6.35 4.64
CA TYR A 313 -7.20 -5.61 5.90
C TYR A 313 -6.48 -6.38 7.02
N MET A 314 -6.76 -7.67 7.20
CA MET A 314 -6.08 -8.53 8.17
C MET A 314 -4.57 -8.60 7.91
N ALA A 315 -4.15 -8.59 6.67
CA ALA A 315 -2.75 -8.57 6.23
C ALA A 315 -2.09 -7.18 6.33
N GLY A 316 -2.72 -6.20 6.98
CA GLY A 316 -2.16 -4.87 7.22
C GLY A 316 -2.20 -3.93 6.00
N MET A 317 -3.07 -4.17 5.01
CA MET A 317 -3.28 -3.32 3.83
C MET A 317 -1.97 -3.01 3.06
N GLY A 318 -1.07 -3.98 3.02
CA GLY A 318 0.18 -3.85 2.27
C GLY A 318 -0.07 -3.51 0.79
N VAL A 319 0.89 -2.83 0.14
CA VAL A 319 0.78 -2.40 -1.28
C VAL A 319 0.48 -3.57 -2.22
N ALA A 320 1.03 -4.76 -1.96
CA ALA A 320 0.76 -5.97 -2.73
C ALA A 320 -0.72 -6.41 -2.62
N GLY A 321 -1.28 -6.37 -1.40
CA GLY A 321 -2.69 -6.68 -1.14
C GLY A 321 -3.64 -5.71 -1.82
N GLN A 322 -3.35 -4.40 -1.74
CA GLN A 322 -4.15 -3.37 -2.42
C GLN A 322 -4.22 -3.61 -3.94
N ARG A 323 -3.09 -3.92 -4.58
CA ARG A 323 -3.05 -4.22 -6.03
C ARG A 323 -3.86 -5.46 -6.37
N ALA A 324 -3.69 -6.54 -5.62
CA ALA A 324 -4.45 -7.78 -5.85
C ALA A 324 -5.96 -7.58 -5.63
N GLY A 325 -6.35 -6.81 -4.62
CA GLY A 325 -7.74 -6.41 -4.38
C GLY A 325 -8.32 -5.61 -5.53
N LEU A 326 -7.59 -4.64 -6.07
CA LEU A 326 -8.00 -3.86 -7.24
C LEU A 326 -8.11 -4.73 -8.51
N MET A 327 -7.17 -5.67 -8.71
CA MET A 327 -7.23 -6.60 -9.83
C MET A 327 -8.48 -7.49 -9.75
N LEU A 328 -8.79 -8.00 -8.56
CA LEU A 328 -10.01 -8.78 -8.35
C LEU A 328 -11.27 -7.93 -8.54
N ALA A 329 -11.32 -6.73 -7.98
CA ALA A 329 -12.44 -5.81 -8.17
C ALA A 329 -12.68 -5.52 -9.65
N MET A 330 -11.60 -5.29 -10.42
CA MET A 330 -11.68 -5.09 -11.86
C MET A 330 -12.17 -6.34 -12.60
N ALA A 331 -11.69 -7.53 -12.23
CA ALA A 331 -12.17 -8.78 -12.80
C ALA A 331 -13.68 -8.97 -12.56
N ILE A 332 -14.18 -8.58 -11.39
CA ILE A 332 -15.61 -8.59 -11.07
C ILE A 332 -16.36 -7.59 -11.95
N VAL A 333 -15.90 -6.35 -12.05
CA VAL A 333 -16.54 -5.31 -12.90
C VAL A 333 -16.62 -5.78 -14.35
N VAL A 334 -15.56 -6.37 -14.87
CA VAL A 334 -15.52 -6.93 -16.24
C VAL A 334 -16.51 -8.07 -16.40
N SER A 335 -16.65 -8.96 -15.38
CA SER A 335 -17.58 -10.11 -15.43
C SER A 335 -19.05 -9.68 -15.49
N PHE A 336 -19.40 -8.52 -14.91
CA PHE A 336 -20.75 -7.96 -14.95
C PHE A 336 -20.98 -6.99 -16.11
N SER A 337 -19.92 -6.53 -16.74
CA SER A 337 -19.99 -5.60 -17.86
C SER A 337 -20.50 -6.33 -19.09
N ARG A 338 -21.48 -5.73 -19.80
CA ARG A 338 -21.90 -6.18 -21.13
C ARG A 338 -20.88 -5.83 -22.23
N TYR A 339 -19.84 -5.08 -21.86
CA TYR A 339 -18.78 -4.64 -22.77
C TYR A 339 -17.66 -5.68 -22.81
N HIS A 340 -17.19 -6.02 -24.01
CA HIS A 340 -16.08 -6.96 -24.20
C HIS A 340 -14.75 -6.30 -23.82
N TRP A 341 -14.39 -6.39 -22.54
CA TRP A 341 -13.10 -5.94 -22.05
C TRP A 341 -12.02 -6.96 -22.38
N SER A 342 -10.90 -6.50 -22.95
CA SER A 342 -9.73 -7.38 -23.00
C SER A 342 -9.05 -7.44 -21.64
N LEU A 343 -8.43 -8.59 -21.32
CA LEU A 343 -7.65 -8.73 -20.09
C LEU A 343 -6.54 -7.69 -19.99
N PHE A 344 -5.97 -7.31 -21.13
CA PHE A 344 -4.94 -6.27 -21.22
C PHE A 344 -5.49 -4.87 -20.88
N ASP A 345 -6.70 -4.54 -21.32
CA ASP A 345 -7.34 -3.27 -20.95
C ASP A 345 -7.63 -3.22 -19.46
N SER A 346 -8.10 -4.34 -18.88
CA SER A 346 -8.35 -4.46 -17.44
C SER A 346 -7.07 -4.27 -16.64
N TRP A 347 -5.97 -4.84 -17.07
CA TRP A 347 -4.65 -4.69 -16.47
C TRP A 347 -4.15 -3.23 -16.52
N LEU A 348 -4.33 -2.53 -17.64
CA LEU A 348 -4.00 -1.10 -17.76
C LEU A 348 -4.86 -0.24 -16.83
N TRP A 349 -6.16 -0.54 -16.70
CA TRP A 349 -7.06 0.19 -15.80
C TRP A 349 -6.65 0.04 -14.34
N VAL A 350 -6.28 -1.17 -13.92
CA VAL A 350 -5.78 -1.38 -12.54
C VAL A 350 -4.47 -0.62 -12.32
N MET A 351 -3.56 -0.66 -13.29
CA MET A 351 -2.30 0.09 -13.21
C MET A 351 -2.55 1.59 -13.05
N TRP A 352 -3.48 2.13 -13.85
CA TRP A 352 -3.88 3.53 -13.76
C TRP A 352 -4.51 3.86 -12.41
N MET A 353 -5.45 3.04 -11.91
CA MET A 353 -6.08 3.26 -10.61
C MET A 353 -5.06 3.28 -9.47
N VAL A 354 -4.09 2.36 -9.46
CA VAL A 354 -3.04 2.32 -8.46
C VAL A 354 -2.21 3.60 -8.47
N LEU A 355 -1.86 4.10 -9.65
CA LEU A 355 -1.09 5.33 -9.82
C LEU A 355 -1.89 6.59 -9.44
N VAL A 356 -3.20 6.60 -9.67
CA VAL A 356 -4.07 7.70 -9.23
C VAL A 356 -4.21 7.72 -7.70
N ILE A 357 -4.33 6.56 -7.06
CA ILE A 357 -4.40 6.49 -5.59
C ILE A 357 -3.07 6.96 -4.96
N ASN A 358 -1.96 6.51 -5.51
CA ASN A 358 -0.64 6.85 -5.00
C ASN A 358 0.41 6.85 -6.13
N PRO A 359 0.71 8.02 -6.71
CA PRO A 359 1.67 8.11 -7.81
C PRO A 359 3.09 7.66 -7.43
N MET A 360 3.47 7.83 -6.15
CA MET A 360 4.81 7.49 -5.64
C MET A 360 5.14 5.99 -5.70
N VAL A 361 4.13 5.10 -5.85
CA VAL A 361 4.39 3.65 -5.91
C VAL A 361 5.21 3.26 -7.14
N SER A 362 5.23 4.09 -8.19
CA SER A 362 6.07 3.88 -9.38
C SER A 362 7.57 3.95 -9.12
N LEU A 363 7.99 4.58 -8.01
CA LEU A 363 9.40 4.63 -7.58
C LEU A 363 9.86 3.30 -6.95
N PHE A 364 8.93 2.43 -6.54
CA PHE A 364 9.26 1.20 -5.84
C PHE A 364 9.28 0.00 -6.78
N VAL A 365 10.36 -0.75 -6.72
CA VAL A 365 10.60 -1.95 -7.55
C VAL A 365 9.45 -2.96 -7.47
N GLY A 366 8.83 -3.11 -6.29
CA GLY A 366 7.70 -4.01 -6.09
C GLY A 366 6.47 -3.70 -6.94
N PHE A 367 6.24 -2.43 -7.33
CA PHE A 367 5.20 -2.06 -8.27
C PHE A 367 5.47 -2.68 -9.65
N TRP A 368 6.67 -2.48 -10.18
CA TRP A 368 7.08 -2.97 -11.49
C TRP A 368 7.06 -4.49 -11.58
N PHE A 369 7.63 -5.18 -10.59
CA PHE A 369 7.63 -6.65 -10.58
C PHE A 369 6.23 -7.24 -10.63
N SER A 370 5.28 -6.67 -9.89
CA SER A 370 3.90 -7.16 -9.89
C SER A 370 3.21 -6.95 -11.24
N PHE A 371 3.32 -5.75 -11.83
CA PHE A 371 2.66 -5.46 -13.11
C PHE A 371 3.35 -6.17 -14.28
N MET A 372 4.67 -6.26 -14.28
CA MET A 372 5.41 -7.00 -15.31
C MET A 372 5.13 -8.52 -15.26
N ALA A 373 5.04 -9.10 -14.05
CA ALA A 373 4.70 -10.51 -13.92
C ALA A 373 3.32 -10.83 -14.51
N VAL A 374 2.30 -10.03 -14.18
CA VAL A 374 0.95 -10.21 -14.75
C VAL A 374 0.96 -9.92 -16.26
N GLY A 375 1.63 -8.85 -16.69
CA GLY A 375 1.76 -8.49 -18.11
C GLY A 375 2.41 -9.60 -18.95
N SER A 376 3.47 -10.23 -18.44
CA SER A 376 4.13 -11.35 -19.12
C SER A 376 3.21 -12.59 -19.23
N LEU A 377 2.44 -12.89 -18.18
CA LEU A 377 1.44 -13.97 -18.22
C LEU A 377 0.33 -13.69 -19.25
N LEU A 378 -0.14 -12.44 -19.36
CA LEU A 378 -1.13 -12.05 -20.36
C LEU A 378 -0.59 -12.17 -21.78
N LEU A 379 0.68 -11.82 -22.01
CA LEU A 379 1.33 -11.95 -23.31
C LEU A 379 1.53 -13.41 -23.71
N THR A 380 1.99 -14.26 -22.79
CA THR A 380 2.15 -15.70 -23.04
C THR A 380 0.81 -16.38 -23.34
N HIS A 381 -0.23 -16.04 -22.56
CA HIS A 381 -1.58 -16.54 -22.79
C HIS A 381 -2.11 -16.15 -24.18
N ALA A 382 -1.95 -14.88 -24.59
CA ALA A 382 -2.32 -14.42 -25.91
C ALA A 382 -1.52 -15.09 -27.05
N GLY A 383 -0.24 -15.36 -26.82
CA GLY A 383 0.64 -16.10 -27.75
C GLY A 383 0.21 -17.56 -27.92
N ILE A 384 -0.07 -18.25 -26.82
CA ILE A 384 -0.54 -19.64 -26.84
C ILE A 384 -1.86 -19.76 -27.61
N ILE A 385 -2.83 -18.86 -27.36
CA ILE A 385 -4.12 -18.88 -28.08
C ILE A 385 -3.92 -18.67 -29.58
N ARG A 386 -3.02 -17.77 -30.01
CA ARG A 386 -2.71 -17.57 -31.44
C ARG A 386 -2.10 -18.80 -32.06
N THR A 387 -1.16 -19.46 -31.38
CA THR A 387 -0.50 -20.67 -31.89
C THR A 387 -1.49 -21.82 -32.06
N PHE A 388 -2.36 -22.05 -31.06
CA PHE A 388 -3.42 -23.05 -31.17
C PHE A 388 -4.41 -22.74 -32.29
N LYS A 389 -4.82 -21.49 -32.47
CA LYS A 389 -5.72 -21.11 -33.55
C LYS A 389 -5.10 -21.33 -34.94
N ASN A 390 -3.79 -21.08 -35.09
CA ASN A 390 -3.07 -21.29 -36.36
C ASN A 390 -2.73 -22.77 -36.61
N SER A 391 -2.73 -23.64 -35.60
CA SER A 391 -2.50 -25.09 -35.76
C SER A 391 -3.79 -25.86 -36.02
N LEU A 392 -4.96 -25.24 -35.90
CA LEU A 392 -6.28 -25.83 -36.18
C LEU A 392 -6.86 -25.37 -37.54
N LEU A 393 -6.19 -24.48 -38.26
CA LEU A 393 -6.49 -24.03 -39.63
C LEU A 393 -5.47 -24.66 -40.60
#